data_6652c0b29932739b23e217c5531f8a02
#
_entry.id   6652c0b29932739b23e217c5531f8a02
#
_cell.length_a   1.000
_cell.length_b   1.000
_cell.length_c   1.000
_cell.angle_alpha   90.00
_cell.angle_beta   90.00
_cell.angle_gamma   90.00
#
_symmetry.space_group_name_H-M   'P 1'
#
loop_
_entity.id
_entity.type
_entity.pdbx_description
1 polymer ?
#
loop_
_entity_poly.entity_id
_entity_poly.type
_entity_poly.pdbx_seq_one_letter_code
_entity_poly.pdbx_strand_id
1 'polypeptide(L)'
;MSKNKFIIAIPARLNSHRLPGKVLELIGNKTMVYRVMENSLNIKNIEEIFLCTDNKLIANEANDLSIKVILKSGNFSSGTDRIFSSNPLILKNIKFNYNISNLYVINIQADQPFIDKNLIDKFIENINLMGNPELVTAYYKRQYSLEENY
;
A
#
# COMPACT_ATOMS: atom_id res chain seq x y z
N MET A 1 -2.44 -1.17 -27.54
CA MET A 1 -2.20 -1.87 -26.25
C MET A 1 -2.95 -1.12 -25.16
N SER A 2 -3.72 -1.80 -24.31
CA SER A 2 -4.40 -1.12 -23.20
C SER A 2 -3.34 -0.66 -22.20
N LYS A 3 -3.47 0.60 -21.73
CA LYS A 3 -2.54 1.21 -20.77
C LYS A 3 -2.64 0.48 -19.42
N ASN A 4 -1.50 0.24 -18.78
CA ASN A 4 -1.48 -0.32 -17.42
C ASN A 4 -2.25 0.56 -16.44
N LYS A 5 -2.95 -0.07 -15.52
CA LYS A 5 -3.73 0.54 -14.46
C LYS A 5 -3.14 0.18 -13.11
N PHE A 6 -3.07 1.16 -12.21
CA PHE A 6 -2.45 1.01 -10.91
C PHE A 6 -3.44 1.36 -9.80
N ILE A 7 -3.53 0.51 -8.82
CA ILE A 7 -4.22 0.77 -7.57
C ILE A 7 -3.25 0.62 -6.41
N ILE A 8 -3.52 1.31 -5.31
CA ILE A 8 -2.79 1.11 -4.06
C ILE A 8 -3.64 0.29 -3.11
N ALA A 9 -3.04 -0.70 -2.44
CA ALA A 9 -3.64 -1.41 -1.34
C ALA A 9 -2.76 -1.24 -0.09
N ILE A 10 -3.39 -0.75 0.99
CA ILE A 10 -2.74 -0.47 2.27
C ILE A 10 -3.26 -1.50 3.28
N PRO A 11 -2.49 -2.57 3.58
CA PRO A 11 -2.87 -3.53 4.60
C PRO A 11 -2.60 -2.96 5.99
N ALA A 12 -3.61 -2.94 6.85
CA ALA A 12 -3.49 -2.46 8.21
C ALA A 12 -4.12 -3.42 9.21
N ARG A 13 -3.44 -3.67 10.34
CA ARG A 13 -3.93 -4.49 11.44
C ARG A 13 -3.67 -3.84 12.79
N LEU A 14 -4.59 -4.04 13.72
CA LEU A 14 -4.42 -3.54 15.08
C LEU A 14 -3.36 -4.34 15.84
N ASN A 15 -3.38 -5.67 15.68
CA ASN A 15 -2.47 -6.57 16.39
C ASN A 15 -1.11 -6.62 15.71
N SER A 16 -0.15 -5.91 16.27
CA SER A 16 1.27 -5.98 15.91
C SER A 16 2.01 -6.70 17.05
N HIS A 17 2.86 -7.68 16.73
CA HIS A 17 3.59 -8.47 17.75
C HIS A 17 4.50 -7.62 18.63
N ARG A 18 5.14 -6.59 18.07
CA ARG A 18 6.10 -5.72 18.80
C ARG A 18 5.44 -4.53 19.49
N LEU A 19 4.41 -3.94 18.88
CA LEU A 19 3.71 -2.78 19.41
C LEU A 19 2.23 -2.88 18.98
N PRO A 20 1.34 -3.41 19.85
CA PRO A 20 -0.10 -3.43 19.58
C PRO A 20 -0.64 -2.02 19.33
N GLY A 21 -1.50 -1.87 18.33
CA GLY A 21 -2.06 -0.58 18.00
C GLY A 21 -1.14 0.39 17.24
N LYS A 22 0.10 -0.01 16.89
CA LYS A 22 1.13 0.83 16.25
C LYS A 22 0.56 1.74 15.15
N VAL A 23 -0.32 1.23 14.30
CA VAL A 23 -0.85 1.99 13.16
C VAL A 23 -1.78 3.13 13.55
N LEU A 24 -2.29 3.11 14.79
CA LEU A 24 -3.11 4.17 15.39
C LEU A 24 -2.30 5.14 16.27
N GLU A 25 -1.00 4.89 16.47
CA GLU A 25 -0.13 5.83 17.16
C GLU A 25 0.00 7.13 16.39
N LEU A 26 0.08 8.25 17.13
CA LEU A 26 0.14 9.58 16.55
C LEU A 26 1.54 9.93 16.04
N ILE A 27 1.58 10.43 14.83
CA ILE A 27 2.74 11.13 14.25
C ILE A 27 2.35 12.59 14.07
N GLY A 28 2.72 13.40 15.06
CA GLY A 28 2.18 14.75 15.21
C GLY A 28 0.70 14.69 15.65
N ASN A 29 -0.19 15.23 14.85
CA ASN A 29 -1.64 15.30 15.15
C ASN A 29 -2.50 14.27 14.39
N LYS A 30 -1.89 13.30 13.70
CA LYS A 30 -2.57 12.29 12.89
C LYS A 30 -2.00 10.91 13.16
N THR A 31 -2.82 9.88 13.04
CA THR A 31 -2.36 8.50 13.21
C THR A 31 -1.38 8.09 12.11
N MET A 32 -0.56 7.08 12.39
CA MET A 32 0.39 6.55 11.42
C MET A 32 -0.30 6.09 10.13
N VAL A 33 -1.39 5.32 10.25
CA VAL A 33 -2.15 4.86 9.07
C VAL A 33 -2.77 6.02 8.30
N TYR A 34 -3.25 7.06 9.00
CA TYR A 34 -3.75 8.25 8.34
C TYR A 34 -2.67 8.93 7.50
N ARG A 35 -1.44 9.05 8.03
CA ARG A 35 -0.30 9.61 7.29
C ARG A 35 0.05 8.80 6.05
N VAL A 36 0.02 7.47 6.14
CA VAL A 36 0.23 6.60 4.97
C VAL A 36 -0.84 6.84 3.91
N MET A 37 -2.11 6.90 4.30
CA MET A 37 -3.23 7.16 3.41
C MET A 37 -3.15 8.54 2.75
N GLU A 38 -2.90 9.58 3.55
CA GLU A 38 -2.74 10.97 3.07
C GLU A 38 -1.59 11.09 2.06
N ASN A 39 -0.44 10.48 2.35
CA ASN A 39 0.71 10.48 1.44
C ASN A 39 0.41 9.69 0.15
N SER A 40 -0.34 8.60 0.25
CA SER A 40 -0.72 7.79 -0.91
C SER A 40 -1.61 8.55 -1.90
N LEU A 41 -2.45 9.47 -1.43
CA LEU A 41 -3.30 10.32 -2.28
C LEU A 41 -2.47 11.28 -3.17
N ASN A 42 -1.21 11.53 -2.83
CA ASN A 42 -0.32 12.40 -3.59
C ASN A 42 0.52 11.66 -4.65
N ILE A 43 0.36 10.34 -4.80
CA ILE A 43 1.04 9.53 -5.81
C ILE A 43 0.29 9.64 -7.14
N LYS A 44 1.03 9.87 -8.21
CA LYS A 44 0.44 10.07 -9.55
C LYS A 44 0.06 8.75 -10.21
N ASN A 45 -0.83 8.82 -11.20
CA ASN A 45 -1.25 7.68 -12.02
C ASN A 45 -1.84 6.51 -11.21
N ILE A 46 -2.42 6.79 -10.05
CA ILE A 46 -3.18 5.83 -9.26
C ILE A 46 -4.67 6.02 -9.53
N GLU A 47 -5.34 4.95 -9.90
CA GLU A 47 -6.77 4.99 -10.20
C GLU A 47 -7.62 4.97 -8.92
N GLU A 48 -7.26 4.13 -7.96
CA GLU A 48 -7.96 3.98 -6.69
C GLU A 48 -7.04 3.52 -5.56
N ILE A 49 -7.42 3.85 -4.33
CA ILE A 49 -6.69 3.45 -3.12
C ILE A 49 -7.64 2.67 -2.20
N PHE A 50 -7.15 1.54 -1.68
CA PHE A 50 -7.88 0.66 -0.78
C PHE A 50 -7.14 0.50 0.55
N LEU A 51 -7.85 0.75 1.65
CA LEU A 51 -7.42 0.36 2.98
C LEU A 51 -7.98 -1.03 3.29
N CYS A 52 -7.13 -2.03 3.49
CA CYS A 52 -7.52 -3.41 3.79
C CYS A 52 -7.31 -3.68 5.28
N THR A 53 -8.37 -3.77 6.05
CA THR A 53 -8.29 -3.96 7.51
C THR A 53 -9.37 -4.92 8.03
N ASP A 54 -9.20 -5.44 9.22
CA ASP A 54 -10.20 -6.20 9.99
C ASP A 54 -10.75 -5.40 11.18
N ASN A 55 -10.28 -4.18 11.38
CA ASN A 55 -10.58 -3.37 12.56
C ASN A 55 -11.34 -2.09 12.19
N LYS A 56 -12.46 -1.85 12.86
CA LYS A 56 -13.33 -0.69 12.62
C LYS A 56 -12.66 0.64 13.02
N LEU A 57 -11.81 0.66 14.05
CA LEU A 57 -11.09 1.89 14.44
C LEU A 57 -10.14 2.33 13.33
N ILE A 58 -9.42 1.36 12.74
CA ILE A 58 -8.55 1.65 11.59
C ILE A 58 -9.37 2.06 10.36
N ALA A 59 -10.51 1.42 10.12
CA ALA A 59 -11.40 1.76 9.01
C ALA A 59 -11.90 3.20 9.10
N ASN A 60 -12.21 3.68 10.31
CA ASN A 60 -12.70 5.04 10.56
C ASN A 60 -11.65 6.13 10.23
N GLU A 61 -10.36 5.80 10.25
CA GLU A 61 -9.29 6.73 9.85
C GLU A 61 -9.39 7.16 8.37
N ALA A 62 -10.12 6.43 7.55
CA ALA A 62 -10.34 6.74 6.15
C ALA A 62 -11.58 7.62 5.87
N ASN A 63 -12.39 7.95 6.87
CA ASN A 63 -13.69 8.62 6.69
C ASN A 63 -13.60 9.95 5.93
N ASP A 64 -12.55 10.74 6.19
CA ASP A 64 -12.35 12.06 5.60
C ASP A 64 -11.47 12.01 4.33
N LEU A 65 -11.13 10.81 3.87
CA LEU A 65 -10.23 10.60 2.74
C LEU A 65 -10.97 9.91 1.57
N SER A 66 -10.57 10.23 0.35
CA SER A 66 -11.07 9.56 -0.86
C SER A 66 -10.46 8.16 -1.03
N ILE A 67 -10.59 7.32 0.01
CA ILE A 67 -10.01 5.98 0.08
C ILE A 67 -11.12 4.97 0.36
N LYS A 68 -11.11 3.87 -0.38
CA LYS A 68 -12.08 2.78 -0.19
C LYS A 68 -11.61 1.83 0.91
N VAL A 69 -12.52 1.47 1.79
CA VAL A 69 -12.24 0.52 2.88
C VAL A 69 -12.74 -0.87 2.52
N ILE A 70 -11.85 -1.84 2.60
CA ILE A 70 -12.16 -3.27 2.57
C ILE A 70 -12.06 -3.80 4.00
N LEU A 71 -13.19 -3.94 4.64
CA LEU A 71 -13.28 -4.52 5.99
C LEU A 71 -13.45 -6.03 5.88
N LYS A 72 -12.39 -6.79 6.19
CA LYS A 72 -12.38 -8.24 6.10
C LYS A 72 -11.69 -8.86 7.29
N SER A 73 -12.46 -9.64 8.05
CA SER A 73 -11.94 -10.45 9.15
C SER A 73 -11.17 -11.67 8.64
N GLY A 74 -10.15 -12.08 9.36
CA GLY A 74 -9.35 -13.27 9.06
C GLY A 74 -8.03 -13.27 9.80
N ASN A 75 -7.39 -14.44 9.83
CA ASN A 75 -6.03 -14.57 10.35
C ASN A 75 -5.06 -14.54 9.16
N PHE A 76 -4.33 -13.45 9.01
CA PHE A 76 -3.42 -13.22 7.90
C PHE A 76 -1.97 -13.25 8.40
N SER A 77 -1.13 -14.02 7.73
CA SER A 77 0.29 -14.17 8.08
C SER A 77 1.10 -12.89 7.82
N SER A 78 0.70 -12.11 6.81
CA SER A 78 1.38 -10.89 6.38
C SER A 78 0.41 -9.83 5.83
N GLY A 79 0.91 -8.62 5.60
CA GLY A 79 0.16 -7.59 4.87
C GLY A 79 -0.16 -8.01 3.44
N THR A 80 0.76 -8.66 2.76
CA THR A 80 0.56 -9.19 1.40
C THR A 80 -0.55 -10.25 1.37
N ASP A 81 -0.56 -11.17 2.34
CA ASP A 81 -1.61 -12.18 2.51
C ASP A 81 -2.98 -11.54 2.73
N ARG A 82 -3.06 -10.47 3.55
CA ARG A 82 -4.27 -9.68 3.74
C ARG A 82 -4.78 -9.07 2.43
N ILE A 83 -3.89 -8.47 1.63
CA ILE A 83 -4.26 -7.91 0.32
C ILE A 83 -4.75 -9.01 -0.60
N PHE A 84 -3.99 -10.10 -0.74
CA PHE A 84 -4.36 -11.22 -1.58
C PHE A 84 -5.75 -11.78 -1.21
N SER A 85 -5.98 -11.98 0.07
CA SER A 85 -7.27 -12.42 0.58
C SER A 85 -8.41 -11.41 0.33
N SER A 86 -8.10 -10.11 0.30
CA SER A 86 -9.05 -9.03 0.02
C SER A 86 -9.31 -8.83 -1.47
N ASN A 87 -8.52 -9.43 -2.35
CA ASN A 87 -8.55 -9.20 -3.78
C ASN A 87 -9.96 -9.33 -4.42
N PRO A 88 -10.78 -10.36 -4.11
CA PRO A 88 -12.13 -10.44 -4.68
C PRO A 88 -13.01 -9.23 -4.33
N LEU A 89 -12.86 -8.68 -3.13
CA LEU A 89 -13.59 -7.50 -2.70
C LEU A 89 -13.03 -6.23 -3.35
N ILE A 90 -11.70 -6.12 -3.50
CA ILE A 90 -11.06 -5.02 -4.22
C ILE A 90 -11.58 -4.98 -5.66
N LEU A 91 -11.49 -6.09 -6.39
CA LEU A 91 -11.92 -6.18 -7.79
C LEU A 91 -13.41 -5.82 -7.97
N LYS A 92 -14.27 -6.26 -7.04
CA LYS A 92 -15.70 -5.92 -7.04
C LYS A 92 -15.95 -4.42 -6.84
N ASN A 93 -15.06 -3.72 -6.15
CA ASN A 93 -15.21 -2.31 -5.79
C ASN A 93 -14.48 -1.34 -6.75
N ILE A 94 -13.74 -1.85 -7.72
CA ILE A 94 -13.14 -1.02 -8.77
C ILE A 94 -14.24 -0.39 -9.63
N LYS A 95 -14.15 0.93 -9.86
CA LYS A 95 -15.15 1.71 -10.60
C LYS A 95 -14.70 2.14 -11.99
N PHE A 96 -13.50 1.77 -12.42
CA PHE A 96 -12.98 2.07 -13.76
C PHE A 96 -12.90 0.80 -14.62
N ASN A 97 -12.86 0.97 -15.94
CA ASN A 97 -12.66 -0.15 -16.86
C ASN A 97 -11.20 -0.61 -16.83
N TYR A 98 -10.98 -1.90 -16.60
CA TYR A 98 -9.66 -2.51 -16.55
C TYR A 98 -9.64 -3.89 -17.20
N ASN A 99 -8.45 -4.30 -17.65
CA ASN A 99 -8.16 -5.69 -17.96
C ASN A 99 -7.29 -6.24 -16.84
N ILE A 100 -7.63 -7.42 -16.33
CA ILE A 100 -6.91 -8.01 -15.21
C ILE A 100 -5.41 -8.21 -15.49
N SER A 101 -5.04 -8.49 -16.72
CA SER A 101 -3.64 -8.64 -17.14
C SER A 101 -2.83 -7.33 -17.10
N ASN A 102 -3.50 -6.18 -17.01
CA ASN A 102 -2.88 -4.86 -16.99
C ASN A 102 -3.18 -4.10 -15.70
N LEU A 103 -3.74 -4.77 -14.70
CA LEU A 103 -4.02 -4.19 -13.38
C LEU A 103 -2.93 -4.55 -12.39
N TYR A 104 -2.24 -3.54 -11.89
CA TYR A 104 -1.19 -3.67 -10.89
C TYR A 104 -1.66 -3.19 -9.53
N VAL A 105 -1.32 -3.94 -8.50
CA VAL A 105 -1.58 -3.59 -7.09
C VAL A 105 -0.27 -3.18 -6.44
N ILE A 106 -0.17 -1.93 -6.02
CA ILE A 106 0.96 -1.40 -5.26
C ILE A 106 0.66 -1.62 -3.77
N ASN A 107 1.48 -2.45 -3.12
CA ASN A 107 1.36 -2.73 -1.69
C ASN A 107 2.17 -1.71 -0.90
N ILE A 108 1.48 -0.79 -0.20
CA ILE A 108 2.11 0.17 0.72
C ILE A 108 1.74 -0.22 2.15
N GLN A 109 2.74 -0.56 2.97
CA GLN A 109 2.52 -0.98 4.34
C GLN A 109 2.03 0.18 5.21
N ALA A 110 1.05 -0.09 6.11
CA ALA A 110 0.46 0.92 7.00
C ALA A 110 1.45 1.53 8.03
N ASP A 111 2.68 1.02 8.09
CA ASP A 111 3.76 1.54 8.94
C ASP A 111 4.89 2.25 8.16
N GLN A 112 4.60 2.69 6.94
CA GLN A 112 5.51 3.48 6.09
C GLN A 112 4.96 4.91 5.86
N PRO A 113 4.82 5.74 6.91
CA PRO A 113 4.16 7.06 6.82
C PRO A 113 4.93 8.08 5.97
N PHE A 114 6.21 7.82 5.70
CA PHE A 114 7.09 8.71 4.94
C PHE A 114 7.59 8.09 3.64
N ILE A 115 6.73 7.27 2.99
CA ILE A 115 7.10 6.66 1.71
C ILE A 115 7.40 7.76 0.68
N ASP A 116 8.51 7.60 -0.04
CA ASP A 116 8.85 8.53 -1.11
C ASP A 116 7.98 8.27 -2.35
N LYS A 117 7.08 9.22 -2.62
CA LYS A 117 6.20 9.17 -3.79
C LYS A 117 6.97 9.11 -5.12
N ASN A 118 8.14 9.75 -5.22
CA ASN A 118 8.94 9.72 -6.43
C ASN A 118 9.49 8.31 -6.71
N LEU A 119 9.73 7.52 -5.66
CA LEU A 119 10.09 6.11 -5.80
C LEU A 119 8.95 5.33 -6.43
N ILE A 120 7.72 5.53 -5.96
CA ILE A 120 6.54 4.86 -6.52
C ILE A 120 6.29 5.30 -7.97
N ASP A 121 6.40 6.59 -8.28
CA ASP A 121 6.26 7.10 -9.64
C ASP A 121 7.28 6.43 -10.59
N LYS A 122 8.55 6.26 -10.15
CA LYS A 122 9.57 5.52 -10.91
C LYS A 122 9.22 4.04 -11.10
N PHE A 123 8.61 3.38 -10.10
CA PHE A 123 8.12 2.01 -10.26
C PHE A 123 7.05 1.92 -11.36
N ILE A 124 6.09 2.82 -11.35
CA ILE A 124 5.03 2.88 -12.37
C ILE A 124 5.62 3.09 -13.77
N GLU A 125 6.57 4.00 -13.91
CA GLU A 125 7.29 4.24 -15.16
C GLU A 125 8.02 2.97 -15.63
N ASN A 126 8.78 2.32 -14.77
CA ASN A 126 9.52 1.11 -15.10
C ASN A 126 8.59 -0.05 -15.51
N ILE A 127 7.49 -0.26 -14.82
CA ILE A 127 6.50 -1.29 -15.18
C ILE A 127 5.98 -1.04 -16.60
N ASN A 128 5.69 0.20 -16.95
CA ASN A 128 5.22 0.57 -18.30
C ASN A 128 6.29 0.32 -19.37
N LEU A 129 7.58 0.34 -19.01
CA LEU A 129 8.70 0.09 -19.94
C LEU A 129 9.06 -1.42 -20.05
N MET A 130 8.85 -2.19 -19.00
CA MET A 130 9.30 -3.59 -18.89
C MET A 130 8.39 -4.61 -19.57
N GLY A 131 7.24 -4.21 -20.13
CA GLY A 131 6.35 -5.14 -20.85
C GLY A 131 5.63 -6.13 -19.92
N ASN A 132 4.88 -5.63 -18.96
CA ASN A 132 3.99 -6.38 -18.06
C ASN A 132 4.70 -7.40 -17.13
N PRO A 133 5.62 -6.97 -16.27
CA PRO A 133 6.21 -7.85 -15.27
C PRO A 133 5.14 -8.33 -14.27
N GLU A 134 5.23 -9.59 -13.82
CA GLU A 134 4.29 -10.15 -12.84
C GLU A 134 4.53 -9.58 -11.43
N LEU A 135 5.78 -9.27 -11.09
CA LEU A 135 6.19 -8.75 -9.79
C LEU A 135 7.35 -7.76 -9.94
N VAL A 136 7.23 -6.62 -9.27
CA VAL A 136 8.31 -5.63 -9.14
C VAL A 136 8.50 -5.29 -7.67
N THR A 137 9.75 -5.29 -7.22
CA THR A 137 10.11 -4.93 -5.85
C THR A 137 11.33 -4.01 -5.83
N ALA A 138 11.43 -3.16 -4.80
CA ALA A 138 12.63 -2.38 -4.53
C ALA A 138 13.60 -3.18 -3.67
N TYR A 139 14.88 -3.03 -3.96
CA TYR A 139 15.91 -3.46 -3.04
C TYR A 139 16.88 -2.31 -2.77
N TYR A 140 17.45 -2.31 -1.56
CA TYR A 140 18.47 -1.35 -1.16
C TYR A 140 19.83 -2.06 -1.15
N LYS A 141 20.76 -1.58 -1.98
CA LYS A 141 22.14 -2.05 -1.94
C LYS A 141 22.86 -1.29 -0.84
N ARG A 142 23.10 -1.93 0.30
CA ARG A 142 23.91 -1.35 1.37
C ARG A 142 25.35 -1.29 0.92
N GLN A 143 25.90 -0.10 0.77
CA GLN A 143 27.35 0.07 0.65
C GLN A 143 27.91 -0.09 2.06
N TYR A 144 28.60 -1.17 2.31
CA TYR A 144 29.48 -1.27 3.48
C TYR A 144 30.74 -0.48 3.14
N SER A 145 30.95 0.68 3.76
CA SER A 145 32.29 1.25 3.84
C SER A 145 33.10 0.34 4.76
N LEU A 146 34.16 -0.26 4.22
CA LEU A 146 35.15 -1.02 4.98
C LEU A 146 36.08 -0.09 5.79
N GLU A 147 35.56 1.02 6.29
CA GLU A 147 36.31 1.94 7.15
C GLU A 147 35.65 1.92 8.53
N GLU A 148 36.05 0.92 9.32
CA GLU A 148 36.09 0.99 10.78
C GLU A 148 36.79 -0.26 11.32
N ASN A 149 38.07 -0.32 11.05
CA ASN A 149 39.00 -1.05 11.88
C ASN A 149 40.09 -0.05 12.31
N TYR A 150 39.87 0.56 13.49
CA TYR A 150 40.96 0.91 14.44
C TYR A 150 40.33 1.30 15.77
#